data_f94d38eb4f50862862bd2e37b3ae879d
#
_entry.id   f94d38eb4f50862862bd2e37b3ae879d
#
_cell.length_a   1.000
_cell.length_b   1.000
_cell.length_c   1.000
_cell.angle_alpha   90.00
_cell.angle_beta   90.00
_cell.angle_gamma   90.00
#
_symmetry.space_group_name_H-M   'P 1'
#
loop_
_entity.id
_entity.type
_entity.pdbx_description
1 polymer ?
#
loop_
_entity_poly.entity_id
_entity_poly.type
_entity_poly.pdbx_seq_one_letter_code
_entity_poly.pdbx_strand_id
1 'polypeptide(L)'
;MPRTKPPEERLDDLVTAAQRLFLEQGFGPTTIEQITSAAQVAKGTFYLYFKSKEDVRNALGDRFASDHLARIKTAVGRKAAEDWHGKLSAWVAASVSFYLDSIKLHDVLFFEGRTPTREGLVDNLVITHLTELLGEGARAGAWTVEDPRATAVFLFSGMHGTVDDAYSKESSVNRRRLTQRLESFFFGVVRATTA
;
A
#
# COMPACT_ATOMS: atom_id res chain seq x y z
N MET A 1 32.12 25.87 3.05
CA MET A 1 31.96 24.50 3.57
C MET A 1 30.62 23.97 3.06
N PRO A 2 30.54 22.86 2.34
CA PRO A 2 29.24 22.30 1.99
C PRO A 2 28.55 21.90 3.31
N ARG A 3 27.37 22.44 3.54
CA ARG A 3 26.56 22.19 4.72
C ARG A 3 26.16 20.72 4.71
N THR A 4 26.61 19.95 5.69
CA THR A 4 26.28 18.54 5.83
C THR A 4 24.78 18.42 5.95
N LYS A 5 24.11 17.67 5.05
CA LYS A 5 22.67 17.44 5.09
C LYS A 5 22.23 16.88 6.45
N PRO A 6 21.04 17.26 6.96
CA PRO A 6 20.45 16.63 8.15
C PRO A 6 20.35 15.11 8.03
N PRO A 7 20.37 14.36 9.14
CA PRO A 7 20.26 12.91 9.11
C PRO A 7 19.01 12.40 8.38
N GLU A 8 17.87 13.06 8.57
CA GLU A 8 16.58 12.70 7.93
C GLU A 8 16.62 12.85 6.41
N GLU A 9 17.26 13.91 5.90
CA GLU A 9 17.43 14.10 4.46
C GLU A 9 18.32 13.02 3.84
N ARG A 10 19.36 12.58 4.55
CA ARG A 10 20.24 11.49 4.07
C ARG A 10 19.53 10.14 4.04
N LEU A 11 18.68 9.89 5.03
CA LEU A 11 17.84 8.70 5.05
C LEU A 11 16.89 8.69 3.85
N ASP A 12 16.21 9.81 3.57
CA ASP A 12 15.31 9.95 2.43
C ASP A 12 16.04 9.84 1.09
N ASP A 13 17.24 10.43 0.96
CA ASP A 13 18.10 10.29 -0.22
C ASP A 13 18.45 8.81 -0.50
N LEU A 14 18.81 8.04 0.56
CA LEU A 14 19.12 6.61 0.44
C LEU A 14 17.90 5.79 0.01
N VAL A 15 16.75 6.02 0.65
CA VAL A 15 15.50 5.30 0.35
C VAL A 15 15.02 5.64 -1.06
N THR A 16 15.08 6.91 -1.46
CA THR A 16 14.69 7.37 -2.81
C THR A 16 15.62 6.83 -3.89
N ALA A 17 16.93 6.82 -3.65
CA ALA A 17 17.90 6.22 -4.57
C ALA A 17 17.68 4.72 -4.74
N ALA A 18 17.42 4.01 -3.64
CA ALA A 18 17.13 2.59 -3.66
C ALA A 18 15.84 2.27 -4.43
N GLN A 19 14.76 3.03 -4.18
CA GLN A 19 13.50 2.88 -4.92
C GLN A 19 13.70 2.99 -6.43
N ARG A 20 14.42 4.01 -6.88
CA ARG A 20 14.71 4.20 -8.30
C ARG A 20 15.48 3.01 -8.88
N LEU A 21 16.55 2.59 -8.22
CA LEU A 21 17.39 1.48 -8.68
C LEU A 21 16.63 0.15 -8.69
N PHE A 22 15.80 -0.11 -7.68
CA PHE A 22 14.98 -1.31 -7.64
C PHE A 22 13.96 -1.35 -8.77
N LEU A 23 13.38 -0.21 -9.15
CA LEU A 23 12.46 -0.12 -10.29
C LEU A 23 13.18 -0.23 -11.64
N GLU A 24 14.42 0.27 -11.76
CA GLU A 24 15.19 0.26 -13.01
C GLU A 24 15.81 -1.10 -13.32
N GLN A 25 16.33 -1.81 -12.32
CA GLN A 25 17.13 -3.03 -12.53
C GLN A 25 16.75 -4.21 -11.64
N GLY A 26 15.72 -4.06 -10.77
CA GLY A 26 15.28 -5.07 -9.81
C GLY A 26 16.03 -5.04 -8.49
N PHE A 27 15.45 -5.69 -7.48
CA PHE A 27 16.06 -5.78 -6.15
C PHE A 27 17.36 -6.61 -6.15
N GLY A 28 17.34 -7.77 -6.81
CA GLY A 28 18.48 -8.72 -6.81
C GLY A 28 19.79 -8.07 -7.28
N PRO A 29 19.84 -7.51 -8.50
CA PRO A 29 21.05 -6.91 -9.07
C PRO A 29 21.53 -5.63 -8.38
N THR A 30 20.66 -4.91 -7.66
CA THR A 30 21.03 -3.65 -7.01
C THR A 30 21.99 -3.88 -5.84
N THR A 31 23.08 -3.09 -5.78
CA THR A 31 24.08 -3.16 -4.71
C THR A 31 24.02 -1.95 -3.78
N ILE A 32 24.56 -2.11 -2.55
CA ILE A 32 24.68 -0.99 -1.59
C ILE A 32 25.55 0.12 -2.16
N GLU A 33 26.61 -0.23 -2.90
CA GLU A 33 27.50 0.74 -3.56
C GLU A 33 26.75 1.60 -4.57
N GLN A 34 25.86 1.01 -5.36
CA GLN A 34 25.04 1.75 -6.33
C GLN A 34 24.07 2.69 -5.60
N ILE A 35 23.44 2.22 -4.52
CA ILE A 35 22.51 3.04 -3.69
C ILE A 35 23.24 4.25 -3.11
N THR A 36 24.40 4.03 -2.47
CA THR A 36 25.16 5.11 -1.84
C THR A 36 25.71 6.10 -2.85
N SER A 37 26.18 5.62 -4.00
CA SER A 37 26.63 6.47 -5.12
C SER A 37 25.49 7.33 -5.65
N ALA A 38 24.31 6.74 -5.87
CA ALA A 38 23.12 7.44 -6.37
C ALA A 38 22.57 8.46 -5.35
N ALA A 39 22.67 8.16 -4.07
CA ALA A 39 22.30 9.07 -2.97
C ALA A 39 23.39 10.12 -2.65
N GLN A 40 24.57 10.04 -3.31
CA GLN A 40 25.72 10.91 -3.06
C GLN A 40 26.18 10.91 -1.59
N VAL A 41 26.19 9.73 -0.95
CA VAL A 41 26.66 9.54 0.43
C VAL A 41 27.80 8.53 0.47
N ALA A 42 28.65 8.62 1.49
CA ALA A 42 29.69 7.62 1.71
C ALA A 42 29.06 6.27 2.13
N LYS A 43 29.71 5.15 1.74
CA LYS A 43 29.26 3.80 2.12
C LYS A 43 29.10 3.62 3.64
N GLY A 44 29.96 4.23 4.43
CA GLY A 44 29.84 4.24 5.91
C GLY A 44 28.55 4.91 6.40
N THR A 45 28.05 5.91 5.66
CA THR A 45 26.81 6.59 6.00
C THR A 45 25.61 5.66 5.86
N PHE A 46 25.59 4.76 4.89
CA PHE A 46 24.54 3.75 4.73
C PHE A 46 24.39 2.91 6.00
N TYR A 47 25.48 2.43 6.53
CA TYR A 47 25.48 1.55 7.71
C TYR A 47 25.11 2.26 9.04
N LEU A 48 24.97 3.59 9.03
CA LEU A 48 24.37 4.31 10.16
C LEU A 48 22.84 4.17 10.21
N TYR A 49 22.20 3.87 9.05
CA TYR A 49 20.75 3.79 8.92
C TYR A 49 20.25 2.36 8.68
N PHE A 50 20.98 1.57 7.91
CA PHE A 50 20.56 0.24 7.45
C PHE A 50 21.69 -0.76 7.60
N LYS A 51 21.36 -1.98 8.03
CA LYS A 51 22.33 -3.07 8.15
C LYS A 51 22.48 -3.83 6.83
N SER A 52 21.44 -3.83 5.99
CA SER A 52 21.36 -4.60 4.74
C SER A 52 20.52 -3.87 3.68
N LYS A 53 20.57 -4.38 2.47
CA LYS A 53 19.69 -3.94 1.37
C LYS A 53 18.22 -4.31 1.65
N GLU A 54 17.99 -5.40 2.35
CA GLU A 54 16.69 -5.83 2.83
C GLU A 54 16.06 -4.83 3.79
N ASP A 55 16.84 -4.21 4.68
CA ASP A 55 16.34 -3.16 5.58
C ASP A 55 15.83 -1.94 4.81
N VAL A 56 16.55 -1.56 3.73
CA VAL A 56 16.08 -0.47 2.85
C VAL A 56 14.78 -0.85 2.15
N ARG A 57 14.65 -2.10 1.68
CA ARG A 57 13.41 -2.59 1.07
C ARG A 57 12.26 -2.60 2.08
N ASN A 58 12.51 -2.97 3.34
CA ASN A 58 11.50 -2.92 4.39
C ASN A 58 11.06 -1.48 4.66
N ALA A 59 11.99 -0.54 4.79
CA ALA A 59 11.68 0.88 4.94
C ALA A 59 10.88 1.45 3.75
N LEU A 60 11.16 1.00 2.52
CA LEU A 60 10.35 1.32 1.34
C LEU A 60 8.95 0.71 1.42
N GLY A 61 8.81 -0.51 1.95
CA GLY A 61 7.52 -1.16 2.20
C GLY A 61 6.67 -0.37 3.20
N ASP A 62 7.27 0.10 4.28
CA ASP A 62 6.61 0.94 5.30
C ASP A 62 6.17 2.29 4.71
N ARG A 63 7.02 2.93 3.90
CA ARG A 63 6.68 4.15 3.17
C ARG A 63 5.54 3.91 2.19
N PHE A 64 5.58 2.84 1.42
CA PHE A 64 4.52 2.43 0.49
C PHE A 64 3.18 2.27 1.21
N ALA A 65 3.14 1.56 2.34
CA ALA A 65 1.92 1.37 3.13
C ALA A 65 1.41 2.70 3.70
N SER A 66 2.31 3.57 4.16
CA SER A 66 1.97 4.89 4.68
C SER A 66 1.40 5.82 3.61
N ASP A 67 1.99 5.83 2.41
CA ASP A 67 1.52 6.62 1.26
C ASP A 67 0.14 6.13 0.79
N HIS A 68 -0.06 4.80 0.76
CA HIS A 68 -1.35 4.21 0.44
C HIS A 68 -2.43 4.66 1.44
N LEU A 69 -2.15 4.51 2.74
CA LEU A 69 -3.07 4.94 3.79
C LEU A 69 -3.37 6.44 3.72
N ALA A 70 -2.37 7.29 3.45
CA ALA A 70 -2.55 8.73 3.33
C ALA A 70 -3.51 9.09 2.18
N ARG A 71 -3.39 8.44 1.02
CA ARG A 71 -4.33 8.61 -0.10
C ARG A 71 -5.75 8.21 0.27
N ILE A 72 -5.91 7.06 0.94
CA ILE A 72 -7.22 6.59 1.42
C ILE A 72 -7.82 7.60 2.39
N LYS A 73 -7.09 7.99 3.43
CA LYS A 73 -7.57 8.95 4.44
C LYS A 73 -8.00 10.27 3.80
N THR A 74 -7.24 10.76 2.83
CA THR A 74 -7.59 11.97 2.08
C THR A 74 -8.89 11.81 1.30
N ALA A 75 -9.10 10.67 0.63
CA ALA A 75 -10.30 10.42 -0.16
C ALA A 75 -11.54 10.24 0.73
N VAL A 76 -11.42 9.47 1.79
CA VAL A 76 -12.48 9.21 2.79
C VAL A 76 -12.85 10.50 3.54
N GLY A 77 -11.85 11.28 3.96
CA GLY A 77 -12.06 12.53 4.71
C GLY A 77 -12.76 13.64 3.92
N ARG A 78 -12.86 13.52 2.59
CA ARG A 78 -13.66 14.45 1.76
C ARG A 78 -15.15 14.14 1.77
N LYS A 79 -15.57 13.03 2.37
CA LYS A 79 -16.99 12.65 2.47
C LYS A 79 -17.62 13.23 3.72
N ALA A 80 -18.93 13.49 3.66
CA ALA A 80 -19.65 13.94 4.85
C ALA A 80 -19.56 12.92 5.99
N ALA A 81 -19.69 13.36 7.22
CA ALA A 81 -19.51 12.50 8.41
C ALA A 81 -20.42 11.27 8.36
N GLU A 82 -21.66 11.42 7.93
CA GLU A 82 -22.67 10.37 7.88
C GLU A 82 -22.73 9.62 6.54
N ASP A 83 -21.92 10.02 5.54
CA ASP A 83 -21.89 9.36 4.23
C ASP A 83 -21.01 8.10 4.24
N TRP A 84 -21.45 7.09 4.98
CA TRP A 84 -20.71 5.83 5.12
C TRP A 84 -20.53 5.09 3.80
N HIS A 85 -21.55 5.09 2.94
CA HIS A 85 -21.47 4.49 1.60
C HIS A 85 -20.44 5.21 0.73
N GLY A 86 -20.48 6.54 0.72
CA GLY A 86 -19.49 7.34 0.00
C GLY A 86 -18.07 7.18 0.55
N LYS A 87 -17.90 7.02 1.87
CA LYS A 87 -16.61 6.72 2.48
C LYS A 87 -16.06 5.37 2.02
N LEU A 88 -16.88 4.31 1.99
CA LEU A 88 -16.46 2.98 1.53
C LEU A 88 -16.13 2.99 0.03
N SER A 89 -16.94 3.63 -0.81
CA SER A 89 -16.64 3.83 -2.24
C SER A 89 -15.34 4.59 -2.43
N ALA A 90 -15.11 5.66 -1.67
CA ALA A 90 -13.87 6.44 -1.73
C ALA A 90 -12.65 5.62 -1.32
N TRP A 91 -12.80 4.77 -0.31
CA TRP A 91 -11.76 3.82 0.13
C TRP A 91 -11.37 2.87 -1.01
N VAL A 92 -12.36 2.22 -1.64
CA VAL A 92 -12.13 1.30 -2.77
C VAL A 92 -11.46 2.01 -3.94
N ALA A 93 -11.99 3.15 -4.36
CA ALA A 93 -11.48 3.90 -5.50
C ALA A 93 -10.03 4.37 -5.27
N ALA A 94 -9.71 4.88 -4.06
CA ALA A 94 -8.37 5.32 -3.71
C ALA A 94 -7.38 4.15 -3.67
N SER A 95 -7.80 3.00 -3.11
CA SER A 95 -6.96 1.81 -3.02
C SER A 95 -6.67 1.20 -4.40
N VAL A 96 -7.67 1.05 -5.25
CA VAL A 96 -7.48 0.55 -6.62
C VAL A 96 -6.58 1.46 -7.43
N SER A 97 -6.80 2.78 -7.32
CA SER A 97 -5.96 3.75 -8.05
C SER A 97 -4.51 3.70 -7.58
N PHE A 98 -4.28 3.70 -6.27
CA PHE A 98 -2.92 3.63 -5.71
C PHE A 98 -2.21 2.35 -6.14
N TYR A 99 -2.88 1.21 -6.03
CA TYR A 99 -2.28 -0.08 -6.38
C TYR A 99 -1.89 -0.14 -7.85
N LEU A 100 -2.78 0.25 -8.77
CA LEU A 100 -2.50 0.30 -10.21
C LEU A 100 -1.41 1.31 -10.58
N ASP A 101 -1.32 2.46 -9.88
CA ASP A 101 -0.26 3.44 -10.09
C ASP A 101 1.11 2.95 -9.62
N SER A 102 1.14 2.03 -8.65
CA SER A 102 2.33 1.62 -7.92
C SER A 102 2.66 0.13 -8.09
N ILE A 103 2.01 -0.59 -9.02
CA ILE A 103 2.07 -2.05 -9.12
C ILE A 103 3.51 -2.55 -9.32
N LYS A 104 4.32 -1.87 -10.13
CA LYS A 104 5.74 -2.22 -10.33
C LYS A 104 6.55 -2.11 -9.04
N LEU A 105 6.30 -1.08 -8.25
CA LEU A 105 6.96 -0.93 -6.96
C LEU A 105 6.48 -1.99 -5.98
N HIS A 106 5.18 -2.27 -5.96
CA HIS A 106 4.60 -3.34 -5.16
C HIS A 106 5.26 -4.70 -5.46
N ASP A 107 5.43 -5.03 -6.74
CA ASP A 107 6.05 -6.30 -7.15
C ASP A 107 7.48 -6.43 -6.64
N VAL A 108 8.29 -5.39 -6.80
CA VAL A 108 9.67 -5.34 -6.31
C VAL A 108 9.73 -5.45 -4.77
N LEU A 109 8.81 -4.82 -4.07
CA LEU A 109 8.80 -4.81 -2.61
C LEU A 109 8.31 -6.13 -2.01
N PHE A 110 7.29 -6.76 -2.61
CA PHE A 110 6.55 -7.82 -1.96
C PHE A 110 6.63 -9.18 -2.65
N PHE A 111 6.96 -9.23 -3.94
CA PHE A 111 7.05 -10.50 -4.68
C PHE A 111 8.49 -10.88 -5.05
N GLU A 112 9.33 -9.93 -5.42
CA GLU A 112 10.68 -10.23 -5.89
C GLU A 112 11.56 -10.80 -4.77
N GLY A 113 11.93 -12.08 -4.87
CA GLY A 113 12.85 -12.77 -3.95
C GLY A 113 12.34 -12.89 -2.51
N ARG A 114 11.03 -12.82 -2.28
CA ARG A 114 10.40 -13.01 -0.97
C ARG A 114 9.59 -14.29 -0.90
N THR A 115 9.71 -14.99 0.23
CA THR A 115 8.70 -15.99 0.62
C THR A 115 7.54 -15.23 1.26
N PRO A 116 6.29 -15.43 0.79
CA PRO A 116 5.13 -14.81 1.42
C PRO A 116 5.09 -15.15 2.92
N THR A 117 5.06 -14.16 3.78
CA THR A 117 4.92 -14.35 5.23
C THR A 117 3.51 -13.97 5.67
N ARG A 118 2.99 -14.66 6.69
CA ARG A 118 1.68 -14.36 7.29
C ARG A 118 1.70 -13.07 8.11
N GLU A 119 2.88 -12.60 8.50
CA GLU A 119 3.08 -11.39 9.32
C GLU A 119 2.60 -10.11 8.63
N GLY A 120 2.70 -10.04 7.30
CA GLY A 120 2.27 -8.86 6.53
C GLY A 120 0.78 -8.54 6.58
N LEU A 121 -0.07 -9.42 7.14
CA LEU A 121 -1.49 -9.15 7.34
C LEU A 121 -1.80 -8.63 8.75
N VAL A 122 -0.97 -8.93 9.74
CA VAL A 122 -1.23 -8.61 11.16
C VAL A 122 -1.16 -7.11 11.40
N ASP A 123 -0.09 -6.47 10.93
CA ASP A 123 0.21 -5.05 11.17
C ASP A 123 -0.06 -4.16 9.94
N ASN A 124 -0.91 -4.63 9.02
CA ASN A 124 -1.21 -3.87 7.81
C ASN A 124 -2.09 -2.65 8.09
N LEU A 125 -1.51 -1.46 7.95
CA LEU A 125 -2.16 -0.18 8.21
C LEU A 125 -3.44 0.04 7.39
N VAL A 126 -3.47 -0.45 6.15
CA VAL A 126 -4.60 -0.29 5.23
C VAL A 126 -5.76 -1.19 5.67
N ILE A 127 -5.46 -2.44 6.07
CA ILE A 127 -6.47 -3.36 6.63
C ILE A 127 -7.00 -2.82 7.96
N THR A 128 -6.15 -2.27 8.82
CA THR A 128 -6.56 -1.66 10.08
C THR A 128 -7.55 -0.51 9.85
N HIS A 129 -7.24 0.39 8.94
CA HIS A 129 -8.15 1.50 8.59
C HIS A 129 -9.48 1.01 7.98
N LEU A 130 -9.46 -0.05 7.16
CA LEU A 130 -10.70 -0.64 6.64
C LEU A 130 -11.51 -1.29 7.76
N THR A 131 -10.86 -1.96 8.70
CA THR A 131 -11.50 -2.54 9.89
C THR A 131 -12.24 -1.47 10.71
N GLU A 132 -11.58 -0.34 10.95
CA GLU A 132 -12.17 0.81 11.65
C GLU A 132 -13.38 1.38 10.90
N LEU A 133 -13.24 1.62 9.59
CA LEU A 133 -14.33 2.14 8.75
C LEU A 133 -15.55 1.21 8.75
N LEU A 134 -15.33 -0.11 8.62
CA LEU A 134 -16.40 -1.10 8.64
C LEU A 134 -17.10 -1.16 10.00
N GLY A 135 -16.33 -1.13 11.09
CA GLY A 135 -16.88 -1.14 12.45
C GLY A 135 -17.64 0.13 12.80
N GLU A 136 -17.15 1.30 12.37
CA GLU A 136 -17.84 2.57 12.58
C GLU A 136 -19.15 2.65 11.80
N GLY A 137 -19.14 2.26 10.52
CA GLY A 137 -20.34 2.22 9.70
C GLY A 137 -21.40 1.23 10.23
N ALA A 138 -20.96 0.08 10.77
CA ALA A 138 -21.85 -0.87 11.42
C ALA A 138 -22.48 -0.28 12.71
N ARG A 139 -21.70 0.40 13.55
CA ARG A 139 -22.23 1.11 14.73
C ARG A 139 -23.20 2.24 14.38
N ALA A 140 -22.99 2.87 13.24
CA ALA A 140 -23.88 3.91 12.71
C ALA A 140 -25.13 3.35 11.98
N GLY A 141 -25.26 2.01 11.87
CA GLY A 141 -26.39 1.37 11.19
C GLY A 141 -26.35 1.44 9.66
N ALA A 142 -25.21 1.79 9.06
CA ALA A 142 -25.07 1.87 7.60
C ALA A 142 -25.05 0.48 6.93
N TRP A 143 -24.58 -0.54 7.66
CA TRP A 143 -24.50 -1.94 7.24
C TRP A 143 -24.40 -2.85 8.46
N THR A 144 -24.49 -4.16 8.22
CA THR A 144 -24.24 -5.18 9.24
C THR A 144 -22.95 -5.92 8.92
N VAL A 145 -22.00 -5.94 9.85
CA VAL A 145 -20.74 -6.68 9.77
C VAL A 145 -20.48 -7.31 11.12
N GLU A 146 -20.46 -8.65 11.17
CA GLU A 146 -20.27 -9.41 12.41
C GLU A 146 -18.83 -9.29 12.92
N ASP A 147 -17.86 -9.52 12.03
CA ASP A 147 -16.43 -9.39 12.32
C ASP A 147 -15.79 -8.39 11.33
N PRO A 148 -15.63 -7.10 11.74
CA PRO A 148 -15.01 -6.09 10.90
C PRO A 148 -13.59 -6.44 10.46
N ARG A 149 -12.79 -7.13 11.31
CA ARG A 149 -11.41 -7.49 10.98
C ARG A 149 -11.35 -8.60 9.94
N ALA A 150 -12.09 -9.67 10.12
CA ALA A 150 -12.14 -10.76 9.15
C ALA A 150 -12.69 -10.26 7.80
N THR A 151 -13.73 -9.43 7.84
CA THR A 151 -14.32 -8.81 6.64
C THR A 151 -13.30 -7.90 5.93
N ALA A 152 -12.55 -7.08 6.66
CA ALA A 152 -11.51 -6.21 6.09
C ALA A 152 -10.38 -7.02 5.42
N VAL A 153 -9.91 -8.09 6.06
CA VAL A 153 -8.90 -9.00 5.49
C VAL A 153 -9.41 -9.64 4.20
N PHE A 154 -10.64 -10.14 4.20
CA PHE A 154 -11.27 -10.76 3.03
C PHE A 154 -11.37 -9.78 1.86
N LEU A 155 -11.92 -8.58 2.11
CA LEU A 155 -12.11 -7.55 1.10
C LEU A 155 -10.78 -7.03 0.56
N PHE A 156 -9.81 -6.79 1.42
CA PHE A 156 -8.47 -6.34 1.03
C PHE A 156 -7.77 -7.38 0.15
N SER A 157 -7.78 -8.64 0.56
CA SER A 157 -7.15 -9.74 -0.20
C SER A 157 -7.86 -9.99 -1.54
N GLY A 158 -9.20 -9.95 -1.54
CA GLY A 158 -10.01 -10.08 -2.75
C GLY A 158 -9.78 -8.93 -3.74
N MET A 159 -9.62 -7.71 -3.24
CA MET A 159 -9.27 -6.55 -4.06
C MET A 159 -7.90 -6.76 -4.74
N HIS A 160 -6.85 -7.12 -3.98
CA HIS A 160 -5.52 -7.36 -4.54
C HIS A 160 -5.56 -8.43 -5.63
N GLY A 161 -6.11 -9.62 -5.33
CA GLY A 161 -6.20 -10.69 -6.31
C GLY A 161 -7.01 -10.33 -7.56
N THR A 162 -8.07 -9.50 -7.41
CA THR A 162 -8.87 -9.04 -8.56
C THR A 162 -8.10 -8.03 -9.42
N VAL A 163 -7.33 -7.13 -8.80
CA VAL A 163 -6.49 -6.16 -9.53
C VAL A 163 -5.35 -6.87 -10.25
N ASP A 164 -4.68 -7.83 -9.59
CA ASP A 164 -3.60 -8.62 -10.18
C ASP A 164 -4.08 -9.45 -11.39
N ASP A 165 -5.25 -10.09 -11.26
CA ASP A 165 -5.88 -10.83 -12.37
C ASP A 165 -6.19 -9.92 -13.57
N ALA A 166 -6.74 -8.74 -13.32
CA ALA A 166 -7.01 -7.76 -14.37
C ALA A 166 -5.72 -7.26 -15.03
N TYR A 167 -4.71 -6.92 -14.23
CA TYR A 167 -3.42 -6.43 -14.73
C TYR A 167 -2.67 -7.48 -15.56
N SER A 168 -2.76 -8.75 -15.17
CA SER A 168 -2.09 -9.85 -15.86
C SER A 168 -2.73 -10.23 -17.19
N LYS A 169 -4.05 -9.97 -17.35
CA LYS A 169 -4.83 -10.37 -18.54
C LYS A 169 -5.03 -9.26 -19.56
N GLU A 170 -5.00 -8.00 -19.12
CA GLU A 170 -5.33 -6.86 -19.95
C GLU A 170 -4.08 -6.05 -20.29
N SER A 171 -3.86 -5.74 -21.57
CA SER A 171 -2.79 -4.81 -22.00
C SER A 171 -2.98 -3.39 -21.46
N SER A 172 -4.23 -3.05 -21.07
CA SER A 172 -4.60 -1.78 -20.44
C SER A 172 -5.83 -2.00 -19.56
N VAL A 173 -5.66 -1.85 -18.25
CA VAL A 173 -6.75 -2.05 -17.28
C VAL A 173 -7.74 -0.89 -17.33
N ASN A 174 -9.02 -1.19 -17.55
CA ASN A 174 -10.09 -0.20 -17.41
C ASN A 174 -10.37 0.07 -15.93
N ARG A 175 -9.67 1.07 -15.38
CA ARG A 175 -9.73 1.44 -13.94
C ARG A 175 -11.15 1.70 -13.46
N ARG A 176 -11.97 2.42 -14.24
CA ARG A 176 -13.35 2.74 -13.85
C ARG A 176 -14.19 1.48 -13.71
N ARG A 177 -14.13 0.59 -14.71
CA ARG A 177 -14.87 -0.67 -14.69
C ARG A 177 -14.43 -1.57 -13.55
N LEU A 178 -13.12 -1.67 -13.31
CA LEU A 178 -12.55 -2.46 -12.23
C LEU A 178 -13.00 -1.92 -10.86
N THR A 179 -12.92 -0.60 -10.64
CA THR A 179 -13.36 0.05 -9.41
C THR A 179 -14.85 -0.21 -9.15
N GLN A 180 -15.72 -0.01 -10.14
CA GLN A 180 -17.15 -0.26 -10.01
C GLN A 180 -17.46 -1.73 -9.67
N ARG A 181 -16.74 -2.66 -10.25
CA ARG A 181 -16.87 -4.09 -9.96
C ARG A 181 -16.47 -4.40 -8.52
N LEU A 182 -15.34 -3.85 -8.06
CA LEU A 182 -14.87 -4.02 -6.67
C LEU A 182 -15.80 -3.36 -5.66
N GLU A 183 -16.31 -2.15 -5.95
CA GLU A 183 -17.35 -1.52 -5.12
C GLU A 183 -18.58 -2.43 -4.97
N SER A 184 -19.06 -3.02 -6.08
CA SER A 184 -20.18 -3.96 -6.03
C SER A 184 -19.89 -5.18 -5.13
N PHE A 185 -18.67 -5.73 -5.14
CA PHE A 185 -18.28 -6.81 -4.27
C PHE A 185 -18.23 -6.38 -2.79
N PHE A 186 -17.64 -5.22 -2.51
CA PHE A 186 -17.59 -4.68 -1.16
C PHE A 186 -18.98 -4.48 -0.58
N PHE A 187 -19.87 -3.82 -1.32
CA PHE A 187 -21.25 -3.62 -0.90
C PHE A 187 -22.05 -4.92 -0.83
N GLY A 188 -21.77 -5.90 -1.67
CA GLY A 188 -22.36 -7.23 -1.58
C GLY A 188 -22.02 -7.92 -0.26
N VAL A 189 -20.78 -7.85 0.18
CA VAL A 189 -20.32 -8.45 1.44
C VAL A 189 -20.93 -7.75 2.65
N VAL A 190 -20.90 -6.41 2.73
CA VAL A 190 -21.44 -5.68 3.89
C VAL A 190 -22.97 -5.71 3.97
N ARG A 191 -23.69 -5.97 2.88
CA ARG A 191 -25.15 -6.13 2.86
C ARG A 191 -25.62 -7.55 3.18
N ALA A 192 -24.81 -8.55 2.87
CA ALA A 192 -25.17 -9.96 3.03
C ALA A 192 -25.33 -10.40 4.50
N THR A 193 -25.05 -9.52 5.45
CA THR A 193 -25.15 -9.82 6.89
C THR A 193 -26.50 -9.43 7.51
N THR A 194 -27.52 -9.06 6.70
CA THR A 194 -28.91 -8.94 7.16
C THR A 194 -29.57 -10.31 7.08
N ALA A 195 -29.45 -11.11 8.13
CA ALA A 195 -30.29 -12.27 8.36
C ALA A 195 -31.52 -11.87 9.18
#